data_9d49587c18bf65d28b111f4f0d35dd8c
#
_entry.id   9d49587c18bf65d28b111f4f0d35dd8c
#
_cell.length_a   1.000
_cell.length_b   1.000
_cell.length_c   1.000
_cell.angle_alpha   90.00
_cell.angle_beta   90.00
_cell.angle_gamma   90.00
#
_symmetry.space_group_name_H-M   'P 1'
#
loop_
_entity.id
_entity.type
_entity.pdbx_description
1 polymer ?
#
loop_
_entity_poly.entity_id
_entity_poly.type
_entity_poly.pdbx_seq_one_letter_code
_entity_poly.pdbx_strand_id
1 'polypeptide(L)'
;KKNKIYKSDLVSTFPNNKKLNLTIYTNENNEKITTIYSENPKPLLSSYKFIKGFEGGILDFYSVQRDDVSESVIKISDFKIQEVPVLAKLLTLASLQGIADLLTGEGIRFDDFELKFTSKDKLMRIDELYAIGPAISIMMEGYIEKNNLISLKGTLVPATTINRTIASIPLLGNILVGK
;
A
#
# COMPACT_ATOMS: atom_id res chain seq x y z
N LYS A 1 21.22 -16.78 -23.16
CA LYS A 1 21.32 -17.17 -21.72
C LYS A 1 20.66 -16.05 -20.93
N LYS A 2 19.50 -16.30 -20.31
CA LYS A 2 18.92 -15.36 -19.35
C LYS A 2 19.84 -15.33 -18.12
N ASN A 3 20.37 -14.17 -17.76
CA ASN A 3 21.14 -14.01 -16.52
C ASN A 3 20.24 -14.31 -15.34
N LYS A 4 20.50 -15.39 -14.62
CA LYS A 4 19.82 -15.68 -13.36
C LYS A 4 20.49 -14.88 -12.24
N ILE A 5 19.73 -14.07 -11.53
CA ILE A 5 20.18 -13.45 -10.28
C ILE A 5 20.02 -14.51 -9.20
N TYR A 6 21.14 -15.05 -8.69
CA TYR A 6 21.10 -16.01 -7.59
C TYR A 6 20.88 -15.34 -6.24
N LYS A 7 21.56 -14.21 -6.01
CA LYS A 7 21.35 -13.36 -4.83
C LYS A 7 21.92 -11.97 -5.09
N SER A 8 21.20 -10.94 -4.61
CA SER A 8 21.66 -9.56 -4.56
C SER A 8 21.13 -8.94 -3.27
N ASP A 9 22.03 -8.39 -2.47
CA ASP A 9 21.68 -7.63 -1.24
C ASP A 9 22.20 -6.21 -1.39
N LEU A 10 21.33 -5.25 -1.12
CA LEU A 10 21.68 -3.85 -0.97
C LEU A 10 21.27 -3.41 0.42
N VAL A 11 22.23 -2.93 1.18
CA VAL A 11 22.02 -2.30 2.49
C VAL A 11 22.49 -0.86 2.39
N SER A 12 21.65 0.07 2.74
CA SER A 12 21.93 1.49 2.70
C SER A 12 21.35 2.19 3.93
N THR A 13 21.89 3.35 4.23
CA THR A 13 21.41 4.20 5.32
C THR A 13 21.19 5.60 4.78
N PHE A 14 20.02 6.17 5.03
CA PHE A 14 19.72 7.56 4.72
C PHE A 14 20.49 8.52 5.65
N PRO A 15 20.65 9.82 5.29
CA PRO A 15 21.38 10.80 6.12
C PRO A 15 20.88 10.93 7.57
N ASN A 16 19.62 10.56 7.84
CA ASN A 16 18.99 10.55 9.17
C ASN A 16 19.11 9.21 9.90
N ASN A 17 20.08 8.38 9.54
CA ASN A 17 20.33 7.03 10.06
C ASN A 17 19.19 6.01 9.84
N LYS A 18 18.21 6.32 9.01
CA LYS A 18 17.13 5.40 8.64
C LYS A 18 17.62 4.38 7.63
N LYS A 19 17.23 3.12 7.82
CA LYS A 19 17.72 1.98 7.03
C LYS A 19 16.90 1.76 5.76
N LEU A 20 17.60 1.26 4.73
CA LEU A 20 17.03 0.68 3.51
C LEU A 20 17.72 -0.64 3.24
N ASN A 21 16.95 -1.71 3.18
CA ASN A 21 17.43 -3.04 2.80
C ASN A 21 16.63 -3.52 1.59
N LEU A 22 17.33 -3.99 0.56
CA LEU A 22 16.74 -4.65 -0.60
C LEU A 22 17.44 -5.99 -0.79
N THR A 23 16.70 -7.08 -0.80
CA THR A 23 17.22 -8.41 -1.13
C THR A 23 16.45 -8.98 -2.31
N ILE A 24 17.18 -9.51 -3.28
CA ILE A 24 16.63 -10.26 -4.40
C ILE A 24 17.39 -11.59 -4.47
N TYR A 25 16.66 -12.70 -4.46
CA TYR A 25 17.29 -14.03 -4.62
C TYR A 25 16.35 -15.00 -5.33
N THR A 26 16.94 -16.06 -5.89
CA THR A 26 16.19 -17.18 -6.45
C THR A 26 16.27 -18.35 -5.47
N ASN A 27 15.11 -18.85 -5.03
CA ASN A 27 15.03 -19.99 -4.11
C ASN A 27 15.21 -21.34 -4.83
N GLU A 28 15.18 -22.43 -4.07
CA GLU A 28 15.33 -23.80 -4.59
C GLU A 28 14.23 -24.20 -5.58
N ASN A 29 13.05 -23.63 -5.45
CA ASN A 29 11.92 -23.84 -6.36
C ASN A 29 12.01 -22.97 -7.65
N ASN A 30 13.15 -22.32 -7.89
CA ASN A 30 13.38 -21.41 -9.01
C ASN A 30 12.43 -20.18 -9.02
N GLU A 31 11.91 -19.78 -7.86
CA GLU A 31 11.12 -18.58 -7.67
C GLU A 31 12.04 -17.41 -7.33
N LYS A 32 11.76 -16.25 -7.93
CA LYS A 32 12.48 -15.02 -7.61
C LYS A 32 11.78 -14.31 -6.45
N ILE A 33 12.47 -14.20 -5.33
CA ILE A 33 12.00 -13.51 -4.13
C ILE A 33 12.60 -12.10 -4.11
N THR A 34 11.77 -11.11 -3.85
CA THR A 34 12.21 -9.72 -3.63
C THR A 34 11.66 -9.22 -2.32
N THR A 35 12.52 -8.67 -1.46
CA THR A 35 12.12 -8.02 -0.22
C THR A 35 12.69 -6.61 -0.18
N ILE A 36 11.91 -5.65 0.30
CA ILE A 36 12.37 -4.29 0.58
C ILE A 36 11.88 -3.91 1.97
N TYR A 37 12.79 -3.44 2.80
CA TYR A 37 12.48 -2.79 4.07
C TYR A 37 13.02 -1.37 4.04
N SER A 38 12.21 -0.38 4.41
CA SER A 38 12.65 1.02 4.46
C SER A 38 12.01 1.77 5.63
N GLU A 39 12.86 2.37 6.46
CA GLU A 39 12.46 3.29 7.53
C GLU A 39 12.21 4.73 7.01
N ASN A 40 12.43 4.96 5.71
CA ASN A 40 12.12 6.19 5.02
C ASN A 40 11.60 5.90 3.61
N PRO A 41 10.32 5.53 3.46
CA PRO A 41 9.76 5.15 2.16
C PRO A 41 9.57 6.33 1.20
N LYS A 42 9.59 7.57 1.68
CA LYS A 42 9.37 8.78 0.85
C LYS A 42 10.19 8.81 -0.44
N PRO A 43 11.51 8.59 -0.45
CA PRO A 43 12.30 8.61 -1.68
C PRO A 43 11.90 7.53 -2.69
N LEU A 44 11.47 6.36 -2.20
CA LEU A 44 11.00 5.25 -3.04
C LEU A 44 9.65 5.58 -3.67
N LEU A 45 8.73 6.15 -2.88
CA LEU A 45 7.36 6.45 -3.30
C LEU A 45 7.24 7.75 -4.11
N SER A 46 8.16 8.71 -3.91
CA SER A 46 8.16 10.00 -4.64
C SER A 46 8.38 9.87 -6.14
N SER A 47 8.91 8.74 -6.61
CA SER A 47 9.02 8.44 -8.04
C SER A 47 7.65 8.19 -8.70
N TYR A 48 6.64 7.88 -7.92
CA TYR A 48 5.27 7.67 -8.39
C TYR A 48 4.49 8.98 -8.37
N LYS A 49 4.11 9.47 -9.55
CA LYS A 49 3.47 10.79 -9.74
C LYS A 49 2.06 10.91 -9.13
N PHE A 50 1.46 9.79 -8.72
CA PHE A 50 0.10 9.75 -8.18
C PHE A 50 0.02 9.95 -6.65
N ILE A 51 1.17 9.95 -5.95
CA ILE A 51 1.26 10.24 -4.51
C ILE A 51 2.17 11.44 -4.34
N LYS A 52 1.64 12.53 -3.86
CA LYS A 52 2.40 13.69 -3.42
C LYS A 52 2.29 13.83 -1.91
N GLY A 53 3.28 14.48 -1.31
CA GLY A 53 3.23 14.76 0.11
C GLY A 53 3.23 13.54 1.02
N PHE A 54 3.94 12.46 0.64
CA PHE A 54 4.15 11.31 1.51
C PHE A 54 5.15 11.65 2.62
N GLU A 55 4.79 11.38 3.88
CA GLU A 55 5.60 11.66 5.05
C GLU A 55 5.56 10.51 6.05
N GLY A 56 6.72 10.27 6.69
CA GLY A 56 6.87 9.22 7.71
C GLY A 56 6.88 7.82 7.13
N GLY A 57 6.47 6.87 7.94
CA GLY A 57 6.22 5.47 7.61
C GLY A 57 7.43 4.56 7.68
N ILE A 58 7.11 3.28 7.86
CA ILE A 58 8.01 2.14 7.67
C ILE A 58 7.37 1.28 6.59
N LEU A 59 8.16 0.92 5.58
CA LEU A 59 7.71 0.11 4.45
C LEU A 59 8.33 -1.27 4.49
N ASP A 60 7.49 -2.28 4.35
CA ASP A 60 7.83 -3.66 4.07
C ASP A 60 7.21 -4.08 2.73
N PHE A 61 8.03 -4.60 1.84
CA PHE A 61 7.60 -5.18 0.57
C PHE A 61 8.12 -6.61 0.46
N TYR A 62 7.25 -7.50 0.06
CA TYR A 62 7.58 -8.88 -0.26
C TYR A 62 6.94 -9.28 -1.58
N SER A 63 7.70 -9.93 -2.45
CA SER A 63 7.20 -10.42 -3.73
C SER A 63 7.81 -11.75 -4.08
N VAL A 64 6.97 -12.66 -4.57
CA VAL A 64 7.36 -13.96 -5.15
C VAL A 64 6.99 -13.94 -6.63
N GLN A 65 7.97 -14.10 -7.49
CA GLN A 65 7.76 -14.21 -8.93
C GLN A 65 8.00 -15.66 -9.38
N ARG A 66 6.97 -16.23 -10.00
CA ARG A 66 6.99 -17.54 -10.68
C ARG A 66 6.70 -17.28 -12.15
N ASP A 67 7.66 -17.55 -13.00
CA ASP A 67 7.58 -17.27 -14.45
C ASP A 67 7.16 -15.83 -14.73
N ASP A 68 5.97 -15.62 -15.30
CA ASP A 68 5.39 -14.33 -15.66
C ASP A 68 4.39 -13.78 -14.61
N VAL A 69 4.17 -14.51 -13.53
CA VAL A 69 3.27 -14.11 -12.44
C VAL A 69 4.06 -13.68 -11.21
N SER A 70 3.72 -12.55 -10.63
CA SER A 70 4.22 -12.13 -9.32
C SER A 70 3.09 -11.92 -8.33
N GLU A 71 3.23 -12.50 -7.15
CA GLU A 71 2.38 -12.28 -5.97
C GLU A 71 3.14 -11.37 -5.01
N SER A 72 2.54 -10.28 -4.59
CA SER A 72 3.23 -9.23 -3.84
C SER A 72 2.40 -8.69 -2.70
N VAL A 73 3.08 -8.31 -1.63
CA VAL A 73 2.48 -7.63 -0.48
C VAL A 73 3.31 -6.38 -0.18
N ILE A 74 2.64 -5.25 -0.02
CA ILE A 74 3.20 -4.00 0.51
C ILE A 74 2.53 -3.73 1.84
N LYS A 75 3.32 -3.44 2.86
CA LYS A 75 2.84 -2.91 4.16
C LYS A 75 3.52 -1.59 4.43
N ILE A 76 2.76 -0.64 4.94
CA ILE A 76 3.31 0.65 5.39
C ILE A 76 2.61 1.01 6.70
N SER A 77 3.38 1.33 7.72
CA SER A 77 2.86 1.78 9.01
C SER A 77 3.24 3.23 9.29
N ASP A 78 2.41 3.94 10.10
CA ASP A 78 2.67 5.29 10.64
C ASP A 78 3.05 6.34 9.59
N PHE A 79 2.24 6.55 8.59
CA PHE A 79 2.50 7.51 7.52
C PHE A 79 1.38 8.53 7.33
N LYS A 80 1.71 9.60 6.63
CA LYS A 80 0.76 10.63 6.19
C LYS A 80 0.85 10.84 4.69
N ILE A 81 -0.29 11.04 4.04
CA ILE A 81 -0.38 11.34 2.62
C ILE A 81 -1.14 12.64 2.38
N GLN A 82 -0.72 13.37 1.36
CA GLN A 82 -1.41 14.54 0.84
C GLN A 82 -1.58 14.40 -0.67
N GLU A 83 -2.53 15.17 -1.23
CA GLU A 83 -2.70 15.31 -2.68
C GLU A 83 -2.72 13.96 -3.43
N VAL A 84 -3.59 13.03 -3.00
CA VAL A 84 -3.88 11.80 -3.73
C VAL A 84 -5.18 12.01 -4.54
N PRO A 85 -5.11 12.42 -5.83
CA PRO A 85 -6.28 12.88 -6.58
C PRO A 85 -7.37 11.82 -6.72
N VAL A 86 -6.99 10.55 -6.87
CA VAL A 86 -7.95 9.45 -6.97
C VAL A 86 -8.72 9.28 -5.67
N LEU A 87 -8.04 9.33 -4.52
CA LEU A 87 -8.69 9.23 -3.22
C LEU A 87 -9.57 10.45 -2.94
N ALA A 88 -9.10 11.67 -3.25
CA ALA A 88 -9.88 12.88 -3.09
C ALA A 88 -11.20 12.80 -3.89
N LYS A 89 -11.15 12.33 -5.13
CA LYS A 89 -12.33 12.13 -5.97
C LYS A 89 -13.29 11.08 -5.38
N LEU A 90 -12.78 9.97 -4.87
CA LEU A 90 -13.60 8.93 -4.22
C LEU A 90 -14.29 9.48 -2.97
N LEU A 91 -13.57 10.23 -2.12
CA LEU A 91 -14.13 10.86 -0.93
C LEU A 91 -15.25 11.86 -1.27
N THR A 92 -15.06 12.66 -2.31
CA THR A 92 -16.08 13.59 -2.80
C THR A 92 -17.32 12.86 -3.32
N LEU A 93 -17.15 11.80 -4.09
CA LEU A 93 -18.26 10.97 -4.59
C LEU A 93 -19.03 10.28 -3.47
N ALA A 94 -18.33 9.89 -2.38
CA ALA A 94 -18.94 9.34 -1.18
C ALA A 94 -19.56 10.40 -0.24
N SER A 95 -19.61 11.66 -0.66
CA SER A 95 -20.09 12.80 0.16
C SER A 95 -19.27 13.05 1.44
N LEU A 96 -17.99 12.69 1.41
CA LEU A 96 -17.04 12.87 2.51
C LEU A 96 -16.15 14.09 2.30
N GLN A 97 -16.74 15.23 1.93
CA GLN A 97 -16.02 16.44 1.53
C GLN A 97 -15.04 16.93 2.61
N GLY A 98 -15.41 16.90 3.90
CA GLY A 98 -14.52 17.32 4.97
C GLY A 98 -13.22 16.49 5.05
N ILE A 99 -13.28 15.20 4.74
CA ILE A 99 -12.08 14.33 4.67
C ILE A 99 -11.30 14.59 3.38
N ALA A 100 -11.99 14.88 2.27
CA ALA A 100 -11.33 15.29 1.02
C ALA A 100 -10.56 16.60 1.20
N ASP A 101 -11.10 17.56 1.94
CA ASP A 101 -10.45 18.83 2.26
C ASP A 101 -9.22 18.63 3.14
N LEU A 102 -9.29 17.74 4.15
CA LEU A 102 -8.12 17.35 4.95
C LEU A 102 -7.02 16.74 4.08
N LEU A 103 -7.37 15.85 3.14
CA LEU A 103 -6.39 15.21 2.25
C LEU A 103 -5.65 16.23 1.37
N THR A 104 -6.34 17.26 0.89
CA THR A 104 -5.74 18.30 0.04
C THR A 104 -5.03 19.40 0.83
N GLY A 105 -5.39 19.59 2.09
CA GLY A 105 -4.82 20.57 3.01
C GLY A 105 -3.71 20.00 3.87
N GLU A 106 -4.06 19.56 5.07
CA GLU A 106 -3.08 19.05 6.04
C GLU A 106 -2.59 17.65 5.77
N GLY A 107 -3.31 16.87 4.97
CA GLY A 107 -3.08 15.47 4.70
C GLY A 107 -3.83 14.54 5.66
N ILE A 108 -3.90 13.27 5.29
CA ILE A 108 -4.52 12.22 6.08
C ILE A 108 -3.45 11.27 6.62
N ARG A 109 -3.51 11.00 7.92
CA ARG A 109 -2.66 10.01 8.58
C ARG A 109 -3.29 8.63 8.49
N PHE A 110 -2.44 7.63 8.28
CA PHE A 110 -2.77 6.22 8.39
C PHE A 110 -1.81 5.53 9.36
N ASP A 111 -2.36 4.67 10.19
CA ASP A 111 -1.61 3.85 11.13
C ASP A 111 -1.10 2.59 10.44
N ASP A 112 -1.97 1.96 9.61
CA ASP A 112 -1.66 0.75 8.86
C ASP A 112 -2.17 0.83 7.42
N PHE A 113 -1.36 0.32 6.50
CA PHE A 113 -1.71 0.06 5.10
C PHE A 113 -1.16 -1.30 4.68
N GLU A 114 -1.99 -2.09 4.04
CA GLU A 114 -1.57 -3.32 3.37
C GLU A 114 -2.21 -3.42 1.98
N LEU A 115 -1.39 -3.80 1.00
CA LEU A 115 -1.81 -4.06 -0.37
C LEU A 115 -1.28 -5.41 -0.80
N LYS A 116 -2.19 -6.37 -1.04
CA LYS A 116 -1.90 -7.65 -1.68
C LYS A 116 -2.31 -7.58 -3.14
N PHE A 117 -1.40 -7.94 -4.04
CA PHE A 117 -1.70 -7.91 -5.46
C PHE A 117 -0.94 -8.97 -6.24
N THR A 118 -1.58 -9.42 -7.31
CA THR A 118 -1.01 -10.34 -8.30
C THR A 118 -0.81 -9.59 -9.59
N SER A 119 0.40 -9.65 -10.16
CA SER A 119 0.70 -9.07 -11.47
C SER A 119 1.02 -10.15 -12.48
N LYS A 120 0.39 -10.05 -13.65
CA LYS A 120 0.67 -10.88 -14.82
C LYS A 120 0.56 -10.04 -16.07
N ASP A 121 1.59 -10.07 -16.94
CA ASP A 121 1.65 -9.32 -18.18
C ASP A 121 1.40 -7.81 -17.99
N LYS A 122 0.20 -7.36 -18.37
CA LYS A 122 -0.25 -5.96 -18.32
C LYS A 122 -1.34 -5.72 -17.27
N LEU A 123 -1.69 -6.72 -16.50
CA LEU A 123 -2.74 -6.68 -15.50
C LEU A 123 -2.14 -6.77 -14.11
N MET A 124 -2.53 -5.86 -13.23
CA MET A 124 -2.34 -5.96 -11.80
C MET A 124 -3.71 -6.16 -11.16
N ARG A 125 -3.94 -7.34 -10.57
CA ARG A 125 -5.11 -7.60 -9.75
C ARG A 125 -4.82 -7.22 -8.32
N ILE A 126 -5.64 -6.37 -7.75
CA ILE A 126 -5.62 -6.02 -6.33
C ILE A 126 -6.51 -7.03 -5.63
N ASP A 127 -5.89 -7.95 -4.91
CA ASP A 127 -6.58 -9.01 -4.18
C ASP A 127 -7.21 -8.45 -2.90
N GLU A 128 -6.47 -7.56 -2.22
CA GLU A 128 -6.90 -6.86 -1.02
C GLU A 128 -6.08 -5.58 -0.84
N LEU A 129 -6.74 -4.48 -0.59
CA LEU A 129 -6.15 -3.24 -0.10
C LEU A 129 -6.92 -2.80 1.12
N TYR A 130 -6.22 -2.58 2.23
CA TYR A 130 -6.79 -1.85 3.35
C TYR A 130 -5.86 -0.74 3.83
N ALA A 131 -6.44 0.32 4.34
CA ALA A 131 -5.76 1.40 5.03
C ALA A 131 -6.59 1.81 6.23
N ILE A 132 -5.97 1.88 7.40
CA ILE A 132 -6.62 2.21 8.67
C ILE A 132 -5.96 3.47 9.22
N GLY A 133 -6.77 4.46 9.53
CA GLY A 133 -6.32 5.70 10.13
C GLY A 133 -7.37 6.39 10.99
N PRO A 134 -6.99 7.39 11.77
CA PRO A 134 -7.88 8.07 12.72
C PRO A 134 -9.01 8.86 12.04
N ALA A 135 -8.88 9.25 10.77
CA ALA A 135 -9.92 9.97 10.04
C ALA A 135 -10.81 9.05 9.20
N ILE A 136 -10.25 7.98 8.64
CA ILE A 136 -10.95 7.09 7.72
C ILE A 136 -10.27 5.72 7.67
N SER A 137 -11.09 4.68 7.49
CA SER A 137 -10.64 3.35 7.09
C SER A 137 -11.13 3.03 5.67
N ILE A 138 -10.28 2.36 4.90
CA ILE A 138 -10.49 2.04 3.49
C ILE A 138 -10.25 0.55 3.29
N MET A 139 -11.17 -0.11 2.56
CA MET A 139 -10.97 -1.47 2.08
C MET A 139 -11.37 -1.53 0.61
N MET A 140 -10.50 -2.06 -0.25
CA MET A 140 -10.72 -2.14 -1.68
C MET A 140 -10.16 -3.41 -2.27
N GLU A 141 -10.73 -3.83 -3.40
CA GLU A 141 -10.25 -4.86 -4.31
C GLU A 141 -10.50 -4.44 -5.77
N GLY A 142 -9.88 -5.11 -6.72
CA GLY A 142 -10.11 -4.82 -8.13
C GLY A 142 -8.92 -5.08 -9.03
N TYR A 143 -8.73 -4.26 -10.05
CA TYR A 143 -7.61 -4.41 -10.96
C TYR A 143 -7.20 -3.09 -11.62
N ILE A 144 -5.95 -3.07 -12.07
CA ILE A 144 -5.33 -1.98 -12.84
C ILE A 144 -4.72 -2.58 -14.09
N GLU A 145 -5.10 -2.06 -15.27
CA GLU A 145 -4.49 -2.43 -16.54
C GLU A 145 -3.38 -1.45 -16.95
N LYS A 146 -2.44 -1.89 -17.76
CA LYS A 146 -1.30 -1.07 -18.20
C LYS A 146 -1.70 0.17 -19.00
N ASN A 147 -2.88 0.18 -19.60
CA ASN A 147 -3.48 1.35 -20.28
C ASN A 147 -4.11 2.35 -19.31
N ASN A 148 -3.85 2.21 -18.00
CA ASN A 148 -4.39 3.02 -16.90
C ASN A 148 -5.90 2.87 -16.66
N LEU A 149 -6.53 1.82 -17.16
CA LEU A 149 -7.88 1.48 -16.72
C LEU A 149 -7.80 0.95 -15.29
N ILE A 150 -8.46 1.65 -14.38
CA ILE A 150 -8.55 1.31 -12.96
C ILE A 150 -9.99 0.94 -12.66
N SER A 151 -10.21 -0.28 -12.18
CA SER A 151 -11.51 -0.74 -11.70
C SER A 151 -11.36 -1.22 -10.26
N LEU A 152 -11.85 -0.42 -9.32
CA LEU A 152 -11.80 -0.71 -7.89
C LEU A 152 -13.21 -0.66 -7.32
N LYS A 153 -13.50 -1.56 -6.40
CA LYS A 153 -14.68 -1.54 -5.55
C LYS A 153 -14.26 -1.70 -4.10
N GLY A 154 -15.01 -1.13 -3.17
CA GLY A 154 -14.65 -1.21 -1.78
C GLY A 154 -15.53 -0.38 -0.87
N THR A 155 -15.09 -0.22 0.37
CA THR A 155 -15.77 0.50 1.43
C THR A 155 -14.86 1.57 2.00
N LEU A 156 -15.44 2.75 2.23
CA LEU A 156 -14.82 3.88 2.93
C LEU A 156 -15.61 4.09 4.23
N VAL A 157 -14.94 4.04 5.37
CA VAL A 157 -15.57 4.20 6.69
C VAL A 157 -14.95 5.38 7.42
N PRO A 158 -15.66 6.52 7.52
CA PRO A 158 -15.19 7.66 8.31
C PRO A 158 -15.11 7.32 9.80
N ALA A 159 -14.15 7.91 10.52
CA ALA A 159 -13.96 7.69 11.96
C ALA A 159 -15.18 8.04 12.83
N THR A 160 -15.96 9.04 12.41
CA THR A 160 -17.23 9.40 13.09
C THR A 160 -18.26 8.26 13.09
N THR A 161 -18.13 7.32 12.16
CA THR A 161 -18.99 6.14 12.05
C THR A 161 -18.42 4.95 12.86
N ILE A 162 -17.10 4.93 13.06
CA ILE A 162 -16.38 3.84 13.73
C ILE A 162 -16.86 3.67 15.18
N ASN A 163 -17.10 4.75 15.92
CA ASN A 163 -17.57 4.71 17.30
C ASN A 163 -18.97 4.07 17.48
N ARG A 164 -19.72 3.85 16.39
CA ARG A 164 -21.06 3.24 16.44
C ARG A 164 -21.14 1.84 15.82
N THR A 165 -20.18 1.41 15.01
CA THR A 165 -20.37 0.26 14.11
C THR A 165 -19.26 -0.80 14.12
N ILE A 166 -18.14 -0.61 14.83
CA ILE A 166 -17.02 -1.60 14.84
C ILE A 166 -17.47 -2.98 15.32
N ALA A 167 -18.44 -3.03 16.22
CA ALA A 167 -18.99 -4.30 16.71
C ALA A 167 -19.85 -5.07 15.68
N SER A 168 -20.23 -4.44 14.57
CA SER A 168 -21.17 -5.00 13.58
C SER A 168 -20.55 -5.38 12.23
N ILE A 169 -19.27 -5.06 11.99
CA ILE A 169 -18.57 -5.44 10.73
C ILE A 169 -17.69 -6.67 11.02
N PRO A 170 -18.09 -7.88 10.57
CA PRO A 170 -17.41 -9.12 10.95
C PRO A 170 -15.93 -9.21 10.58
N LEU A 171 -15.52 -8.47 9.53
CA LEU A 171 -14.14 -8.45 9.03
C LEU A 171 -13.22 -7.48 9.80
N LEU A 172 -13.73 -6.35 10.27
CA LEU A 172 -12.94 -5.39 11.04
C LEU A 172 -12.82 -5.80 12.52
N GLY A 173 -13.77 -6.52 13.06
CA GLY A 173 -13.70 -7.04 14.42
C GLY A 173 -12.53 -8.02 14.66
N ASN A 174 -12.13 -8.78 13.64
CA ASN A 174 -10.99 -9.69 13.72
C ASN A 174 -9.62 -9.01 13.51
N ILE A 175 -9.60 -7.81 12.94
CA ILE A 175 -8.39 -7.03 12.71
C ILE A 175 -8.04 -6.14 13.90
N LEU A 176 -9.07 -5.63 14.59
CA LEU A 176 -8.91 -4.67 15.69
C LEU A 176 -8.86 -5.32 17.08
N VAL A 177 -9.40 -6.53 17.24
CA VAL A 177 -9.32 -7.31 18.48
C VAL A 177 -8.25 -8.38 18.25
N GLY A 178 -6.98 -7.98 18.37
CA GLY A 178 -5.86 -8.92 18.28
C GLY A 178 -6.04 -10.10 19.24
N LYS A 179 -6.03 -11.31 18.70
CA LYS A 179 -5.70 -12.52 19.43
C LYS A 179 -4.23 -12.83 19.19
#